data_5e6c23dcc61272783d0849f7741b825c
#
_entry.id   5e6c23dcc61272783d0849f7741b825c
#
_cell.length_a   1.000
_cell.length_b   1.000
_cell.length_c   1.000
_cell.angle_alpha   90.00
_cell.angle_beta   90.00
_cell.angle_gamma   90.00
#
_symmetry.space_group_name_H-M   'P 1'
#
loop_
_entity.id
_entity.type
_entity.pdbx_description
1 polymer ?
#
loop_
_entity_poly.entity_id
_entity_poly.type
_entity_poly.pdbx_seq_one_letter_code
_entity_poly.pdbx_strand_id
1 'polypeptide(L)'
;MSANPFLDATAAQMLAAVATRFPDREALVATDRRISYADMVREAQRFARALLALGVGKGDNVALWLPNRPAWLFAQYGAAMIGAVVVALNPRYRAHELAYILSIRACSRPSSSASPTRSSTRPRWPT
;
A
#
# COMPACT_ATOMS: atom_id res chain seq x y z
N MET A 1 -15.62 -26.93 16.20
CA MET A 1 -14.92 -25.64 16.10
C MET A 1 -14.66 -25.36 14.63
N SER A 2 -15.25 -24.32 14.10
CA SER A 2 -14.98 -23.90 12.73
C SER A 2 -13.56 -23.31 12.68
N ALA A 3 -12.65 -23.96 11.94
CA ALA A 3 -11.32 -23.40 11.75
C ALA A 3 -11.46 -22.02 11.06
N ASN A 4 -10.76 -21.02 11.58
CA ASN A 4 -10.76 -19.70 10.96
C ASN A 4 -10.12 -19.83 9.55
N PRO A 5 -10.87 -19.61 8.46
CA PRO A 5 -10.36 -19.80 7.10
C PRO A 5 -9.29 -18.77 6.71
N PHE A 6 -9.04 -17.79 7.56
CA PHE A 6 -8.09 -16.69 7.30
C PHE A 6 -6.83 -16.76 8.17
N LEU A 7 -6.63 -17.86 8.91
CA LEU A 7 -5.53 -17.96 9.86
C LEU A 7 -4.15 -17.82 9.15
N ASP A 8 -4.05 -18.36 7.94
CA ASP A 8 -2.83 -18.36 7.12
C ASP A 8 -2.94 -17.45 5.88
N ALA A 9 -4.01 -16.66 5.78
CA ALA A 9 -4.24 -15.79 4.64
C ALA A 9 -3.58 -14.42 4.83
N THR A 10 -2.99 -13.91 3.75
CA THR A 10 -2.57 -12.51 3.71
C THR A 10 -3.79 -11.57 3.62
N ALA A 11 -3.60 -10.29 3.99
CA ALA A 11 -4.66 -9.29 3.89
C ALA A 11 -5.25 -9.20 2.47
N ALA A 12 -4.41 -9.32 1.44
CA ALA A 12 -4.85 -9.32 0.04
C ALA A 12 -5.69 -10.55 -0.30
N GLN A 13 -5.28 -11.74 0.15
CA GLN A 13 -6.03 -12.98 -0.06
C GLN A 13 -7.38 -12.96 0.66
N MET A 14 -7.42 -12.44 1.87
CA MET A 14 -8.64 -12.28 2.64
C MET A 14 -9.62 -11.33 1.94
N LEU A 15 -9.16 -10.18 1.45
CA LEU A 15 -9.99 -9.25 0.69
C LEU A 15 -10.55 -9.90 -0.57
N ALA A 16 -9.72 -10.61 -1.33
CA ALA A 16 -10.14 -11.31 -2.55
C ALA A 16 -11.19 -12.38 -2.27
N ALA A 17 -11.01 -13.18 -1.23
CA ALA A 17 -11.95 -14.23 -0.84
C ALA A 17 -13.31 -13.64 -0.42
N VAL A 18 -13.33 -12.57 0.35
CA VAL A 18 -14.57 -11.89 0.77
C VAL A 18 -15.26 -11.25 -0.44
N ALA A 19 -14.52 -10.62 -1.33
CA ALA A 19 -15.06 -10.01 -2.55
C ALA A 19 -15.66 -11.04 -3.50
N THR A 20 -15.08 -12.22 -3.59
CA THR A 20 -15.65 -13.34 -4.38
C THR A 20 -16.97 -13.81 -3.80
N ARG A 21 -17.07 -13.87 -2.47
CA ARG A 21 -18.27 -14.37 -1.78
C ARG A 21 -19.40 -13.33 -1.69
N PHE A 22 -19.03 -12.06 -1.54
CA PHE A 22 -19.95 -10.95 -1.26
C PHE A 22 -19.60 -9.70 -2.08
N PRO A 23 -19.57 -9.75 -3.42
CA PRO A 23 -19.05 -8.66 -4.26
C PRO A 23 -19.79 -7.33 -4.05
N ASP A 24 -21.11 -7.41 -3.90
CA ASP A 24 -22.00 -6.22 -3.86
C ASP A 24 -22.20 -5.67 -2.44
N ARG A 25 -21.67 -6.36 -1.41
CA ARG A 25 -21.77 -5.84 -0.04
C ARG A 25 -20.83 -4.64 0.16
N GLU A 26 -21.27 -3.72 1.00
CA GLU A 26 -20.46 -2.56 1.37
C GLU A 26 -19.21 -2.98 2.16
N ALA A 27 -18.05 -2.65 1.62
CA ALA A 27 -16.76 -2.84 2.26
C ALA A 27 -16.35 -1.60 3.05
N LEU A 28 -16.73 -0.41 2.57
CA LEU A 28 -16.38 0.85 3.17
C LEU A 28 -17.49 1.88 2.93
N VAL A 29 -17.85 2.59 4.00
CA VAL A 29 -18.77 3.73 3.94
C VAL A 29 -17.97 4.98 4.29
N ALA A 30 -17.80 5.87 3.32
CA ALA A 30 -17.21 7.18 3.49
C ALA A 30 -18.31 8.25 3.47
N THR A 31 -17.98 9.48 3.84
CA THR A 31 -18.94 10.58 3.94
C THR A 31 -19.64 10.87 2.61
N ASP A 32 -18.92 10.72 1.49
CA ASP A 32 -19.33 11.08 0.14
C ASP A 32 -19.71 9.88 -0.73
N ARG A 33 -19.35 8.67 -0.32
CA ARG A 33 -19.60 7.47 -1.13
C ARG A 33 -19.56 6.17 -0.35
N ARG A 34 -20.21 5.15 -0.91
CA ARG A 34 -20.18 3.76 -0.46
C ARG A 34 -19.40 2.93 -1.46
N ILE A 35 -18.57 2.03 -0.98
CA ILE A 35 -17.64 1.22 -1.78
C ILE A 35 -17.93 -0.23 -1.48
N SER A 36 -18.25 -1.01 -2.52
CA SER A 36 -18.46 -2.44 -2.41
C SER A 36 -17.12 -3.20 -2.31
N TYR A 37 -17.18 -4.46 -1.92
CA TYR A 37 -15.98 -5.33 -1.93
C TYR A 37 -15.40 -5.48 -3.34
N ALA A 38 -16.25 -5.58 -4.37
CA ALA A 38 -15.78 -5.63 -5.76
C ALA A 38 -15.03 -4.34 -6.16
N ASP A 39 -15.56 -3.18 -5.78
CA ASP A 39 -14.92 -1.90 -6.04
C ASP A 39 -13.61 -1.75 -5.27
N MET A 40 -13.58 -2.20 -4.01
CA MET A 40 -12.37 -2.19 -3.19
C MET A 40 -11.24 -2.99 -3.83
N VAL A 41 -11.53 -4.20 -4.33
CA VAL A 41 -10.54 -5.03 -5.04
C VAL A 41 -10.07 -4.34 -6.30
N ARG A 42 -10.99 -3.77 -7.09
CA ARG A 42 -10.66 -3.09 -8.35
C ARG A 42 -9.73 -1.89 -8.12
N GLU A 43 -10.02 -1.05 -7.13
CA GLU A 43 -9.18 0.08 -6.78
C GLU A 43 -7.82 -0.34 -6.21
N ALA A 44 -7.79 -1.37 -5.36
CA ALA A 44 -6.55 -1.93 -4.86
C ALA A 44 -5.66 -2.49 -5.99
N GLN A 45 -6.25 -3.18 -6.97
CA GLN A 45 -5.52 -3.66 -8.16
C GLN A 45 -4.97 -2.52 -9.01
N ARG A 46 -5.70 -1.39 -9.14
CA ARG A 46 -5.19 -0.21 -9.82
C ARG A 46 -3.96 0.35 -9.13
N PHE A 47 -4.00 0.44 -7.80
CA PHE A 47 -2.85 0.86 -6.99
C PHE A 47 -1.68 -0.12 -7.13
N ALA A 48 -1.93 -1.42 -7.06
CA ALA A 48 -0.90 -2.45 -7.23
C ALA A 48 -0.17 -2.30 -8.58
N ARG A 49 -0.92 -2.11 -9.67
CA ARG A 49 -0.34 -1.88 -11.00
C ARG A 49 0.47 -0.59 -11.08
N ALA A 50 -0.01 0.49 -10.45
CA ALA A 50 0.72 1.75 -10.41
C ALA A 50 2.04 1.60 -9.64
N LEU A 51 2.05 0.91 -8.50
CA LEU A 51 3.27 0.65 -7.74
C LEU A 51 4.26 -0.20 -8.53
N LEU A 52 3.81 -1.25 -9.21
CA LEU A 52 4.65 -2.07 -10.08
C LEU A 52 5.25 -1.24 -11.22
N ALA A 53 4.48 -0.34 -11.83
CA ALA A 53 4.96 0.58 -12.87
C ALA A 53 6.04 1.54 -12.36
N LEU A 54 6.00 1.88 -11.07
CA LEU A 54 7.04 2.68 -10.39
C LEU A 54 8.27 1.86 -9.96
N GLY A 55 8.28 0.55 -10.24
CA GLY A 55 9.38 -0.33 -9.90
C GLY A 55 9.34 -0.88 -8.46
N VAL A 56 8.22 -0.71 -7.76
CA VAL A 56 8.03 -1.27 -6.42
C VAL A 56 7.73 -2.76 -6.53
N GLY A 57 8.42 -3.58 -5.74
CA GLY A 57 8.27 -5.02 -5.72
C GLY A 57 8.06 -5.59 -4.31
N LYS A 58 8.10 -6.92 -4.24
CA LYS A 58 7.96 -7.65 -2.97
C LYS A 58 9.10 -7.28 -2.01
N GLY A 59 8.74 -6.93 -0.78
CA GLY A 59 9.68 -6.56 0.28
C GLY A 59 10.07 -5.08 0.28
N ASP A 60 9.70 -4.31 -0.75
CA ASP A 60 9.96 -2.87 -0.77
C ASP A 60 9.05 -2.12 0.20
N ASN A 61 9.56 -1.04 0.78
CA ASN A 61 8.80 -0.19 1.68
C ASN A 61 8.05 0.89 0.91
N VAL A 62 6.76 1.01 1.16
CA VAL A 62 5.89 2.06 0.61
C VAL A 62 5.38 2.94 1.74
N ALA A 63 5.84 4.18 1.78
CA ALA A 63 5.37 5.14 2.77
C ALA A 63 4.02 5.73 2.35
N LEU A 64 3.01 5.57 3.20
CA LEU A 64 1.69 6.16 3.01
C LEU A 64 1.51 7.35 3.95
N TRP A 65 1.55 8.54 3.38
CA TRP A 65 1.31 9.81 4.08
C TRP A 65 0.01 10.44 3.57
N LEU A 66 -1.10 9.86 4.01
CA LEU A 66 -2.44 10.24 3.57
C LEU A 66 -3.36 10.42 4.78
N PRO A 67 -4.29 11.38 4.73
CA PRO A 67 -5.36 11.48 5.73
C PRO A 67 -6.32 10.28 5.61
N ASN A 68 -7.23 10.14 6.57
CA ASN A 68 -8.28 9.12 6.58
C ASN A 68 -9.23 9.28 5.39
N ARG A 69 -8.88 8.66 4.28
CA ARG A 69 -9.66 8.61 3.03
C ARG A 69 -9.70 7.19 2.47
N PRO A 70 -10.69 6.83 1.67
CA PRO A 70 -10.75 5.53 1.01
C PRO A 70 -9.47 5.15 0.26
N ALA A 71 -8.80 6.12 -0.35
CA ALA A 71 -7.53 5.93 -1.05
C ALA A 71 -6.44 5.31 -0.18
N TRP A 72 -6.46 5.52 1.15
CA TRP A 72 -5.52 4.91 2.08
C TRP A 72 -5.64 3.38 2.10
N LEU A 73 -6.88 2.90 2.13
CA LEU A 73 -7.17 1.45 2.09
C LEU A 73 -6.83 0.85 0.72
N PHE A 74 -7.12 1.56 -0.36
CA PHE A 74 -6.75 1.10 -1.71
C PHE A 74 -5.23 0.94 -1.85
N ALA A 75 -4.47 1.91 -1.34
CA ALA A 75 -3.02 1.87 -1.35
C ALA A 75 -2.48 0.72 -0.48
N GLN A 76 -3.04 0.53 0.71
CA GLN A 76 -2.63 -0.55 1.63
C GLN A 76 -2.87 -1.93 1.02
N TYR A 77 -4.07 -2.19 0.52
CA TYR A 77 -4.37 -3.47 -0.12
C TYR A 77 -3.63 -3.66 -1.44
N GLY A 78 -3.44 -2.59 -2.21
CA GLY A 78 -2.64 -2.62 -3.43
C GLY A 78 -1.17 -2.98 -3.17
N ALA A 79 -0.56 -2.40 -2.15
CA ALA A 79 0.78 -2.75 -1.71
C ALA A 79 0.85 -4.21 -1.22
N ALA A 80 -0.15 -4.66 -0.44
CA ALA A 80 -0.23 -6.04 0.03
C ALA A 80 -0.34 -7.04 -1.12
N MET A 81 -1.04 -6.71 -2.20
CA MET A 81 -1.18 -7.58 -3.38
C MET A 81 0.15 -7.89 -4.07
N ILE A 82 1.10 -6.96 -4.03
CA ILE A 82 2.43 -7.14 -4.62
C ILE A 82 3.50 -7.53 -3.60
N GLY A 83 3.12 -7.73 -2.34
CA GLY A 83 4.05 -8.09 -1.26
C GLY A 83 4.92 -6.95 -0.77
N ALA A 84 4.57 -5.70 -1.05
CA ALA A 84 5.25 -4.53 -0.51
C ALA A 84 4.86 -4.28 0.96
N VAL A 85 5.74 -3.63 1.71
CA VAL A 85 5.56 -3.32 3.12
C VAL A 85 5.07 -1.88 3.26
N VAL A 86 3.88 -1.70 3.84
CA VAL A 86 3.32 -0.37 4.06
C VAL A 86 3.89 0.22 5.35
N VAL A 87 4.42 1.44 5.24
CA VAL A 87 4.83 2.29 6.35
C VAL A 87 3.84 3.43 6.49
N ALA A 88 2.90 3.31 7.44
CA ALA A 88 1.91 4.35 7.69
C ALA A 88 2.55 5.55 8.38
N LEU A 89 2.38 6.73 7.80
CA LEU A 89 2.87 8.00 8.34
C LEU A 89 1.71 8.85 8.82
N ASN A 90 1.85 9.43 10.02
CA ASN A 90 0.83 10.33 10.53
C ASN A 90 0.80 11.63 9.68
N PRO A 91 -0.36 12.05 9.16
CA PRO A 91 -0.48 13.29 8.39
C PRO A 91 -0.02 14.56 9.11
N ARG A 92 0.05 14.51 10.44
CA ARG A 92 0.50 15.63 11.28
C ARG A 92 2.01 15.72 11.45
N TYR A 93 2.78 14.72 10.98
CA TYR A 93 4.23 14.75 11.08
C TYR A 93 4.81 15.89 10.25
N ARG A 94 5.79 16.56 10.85
CA ARG A 94 6.57 17.61 10.20
C ARG A 94 7.78 17.02 9.46
N ALA A 95 8.46 17.84 8.68
CA ALA A 95 9.55 17.41 7.82
C ALA A 95 10.68 16.65 8.55
N HIS A 96 11.03 17.05 9.77
CA HIS A 96 12.10 16.39 10.54
C HIS A 96 11.70 14.99 11.03
N GLU A 97 10.44 14.80 11.44
CA GLU A 97 9.92 13.50 11.87
C GLU A 97 9.82 12.55 10.69
N LEU A 98 9.34 13.04 9.54
CA LEU A 98 9.28 12.28 8.30
C LEU A 98 10.68 11.86 7.83
N ALA A 99 11.64 12.77 7.84
CA ALA A 99 13.02 12.49 7.47
C ALA A 99 13.63 11.39 8.35
N TYR A 100 13.38 11.43 9.67
CA TYR A 100 13.84 10.42 10.60
C TYR A 100 13.22 9.04 10.31
N ILE A 101 11.89 8.95 10.18
CA ILE A 101 11.20 7.68 9.93
C ILE A 101 11.62 7.08 8.58
N LEU A 102 11.70 7.91 7.53
CA LEU A 102 12.11 7.47 6.21
C LEU A 102 13.56 7.01 6.18
N SER A 103 14.45 7.65 6.96
CA SER A 103 15.86 7.23 7.04
C SER A 103 16.02 5.84 7.67
N ILE A 104 15.24 5.52 8.71
CA ILE A 104 15.27 4.20 9.36
C ILE A 104 14.74 3.11 8.43
N ARG A 105 13.70 3.40 7.66
CA ARG A 105 13.04 2.42 6.78
C ARG A 105 13.67 2.33 5.39
N ALA A 106 14.31 3.38 4.91
CA ALA A 106 15.05 3.35 3.63
C ALA A 106 16.32 2.49 3.66
N CYS A 107 16.78 2.08 4.84
CA CYS A 107 17.90 1.15 4.99
C CYS A 107 17.60 -0.28 4.49
N SER A 108 16.37 -0.60 4.13
CA SER A 108 16.05 -1.86 3.43
C SER A 108 16.19 -1.64 1.92
N ARG A 109 17.42 -1.66 1.41
CA ARG A 109 17.64 -1.71 -0.05
C ARG A 109 16.96 -2.94 -0.62
N PRO A 110 16.19 -2.81 -1.73
CA PRO A 110 15.68 -3.98 -2.42
C PRO A 110 16.85 -4.87 -2.84
N SER A 111 16.77 -6.13 -2.50
CA SER A 111 17.71 -7.16 -2.94
C SER A 111 17.36 -7.60 -4.37
N SER A 112 17.22 -6.67 -5.30
CA SER A 112 17.16 -7.00 -6.70
C SER A 112 18.47 -6.60 -7.36
N SER A 113 19.14 -7.57 -7.92
CA SER A 113 20.35 -7.47 -8.72
C SER A 113 20.11 -6.81 -10.08
N ALA A 114 19.49 -5.64 -10.08
CA ALA A 114 19.47 -4.75 -11.22
C ALA A 114 20.39 -3.58 -10.89
N SER A 115 21.56 -3.56 -11.48
CA SER A 115 22.50 -2.45 -11.42
C SER A 115 21.81 -1.18 -11.91
N PRO A 116 21.63 -0.16 -11.07
CA PRO A 116 21.18 1.13 -11.59
C PRO A 116 22.37 1.79 -12.26
N THR A 117 22.27 2.03 -13.55
CA THR A 117 23.06 3.05 -14.21
C THR A 117 22.86 4.35 -13.42
N ARG A 118 23.94 4.83 -12.82
CA ARG A 118 23.98 6.08 -12.08
C ARG A 118 23.55 7.24 -12.95
N SER A 119 22.31 7.67 -12.84
CA SER A 119 21.91 9.04 -13.18
C SER A 119 21.84 9.83 -11.89
N SER A 120 22.85 10.66 -11.68
CA SER A 120 22.98 11.54 -10.52
C SER A 120 22.09 12.77 -10.70
N THR A 121 20.83 12.66 -10.34
CA THR A 121 19.99 13.85 -10.16
C THR A 121 19.25 13.72 -8.84
N ARG A 122 19.87 14.26 -7.80
CA ARG A 122 19.18 14.47 -6.51
C ARG A 122 18.10 15.51 -6.74
N PRO A 123 16.83 15.25 -6.39
CA PRO A 123 15.83 16.31 -6.37
C PRO A 123 16.24 17.33 -5.30
N ARG A 124 16.44 18.57 -5.71
CA ARG A 124 16.56 19.72 -4.79
C ARG A 124 15.16 20.03 -4.27
N TRP A 125 14.98 19.89 -2.98
CA TRP A 125 13.82 20.43 -2.31
C TRP A 125 14.02 21.93 -2.08
N PRO A 126 13.04 22.80 -2.34
CA PRO A 126 13.15 24.21 -2.01
C PRO A 126 13.19 24.38 -0.49
N THR A 127 14.08 25.23 -0.04
CA THR A 127 14.23 25.69 1.36
C THR A 127 13.00 26.44 1.83
#